data_53380eb9023aa5512d930e7145123f21
#
_entry.id   53380eb9023aa5512d930e7145123f21
#
_cell.length_a   1.000
_cell.length_b   1.000
_cell.length_c   1.000
_cell.angle_alpha   90.00
_cell.angle_beta   90.00
_cell.angle_gamma   90.00
#
_symmetry.space_group_name_H-M   'P 1'
#
loop_
_entity.id
_entity.type
_entity.pdbx_description
1 polymer ?
#
loop_
_entity_poly.entity_id
_entity_poly.type
_entity_poly.pdbx_seq_one_letter_code
_entity_poly.pdbx_strand_id
1 'polypeptide(L)'
;MKIRTIIITAVLTLSMVAGLAGCAGGNGSVSDTSSVSQVSQENGSGYSDDNDTKVLQMLDKVTLNGKPVVLPFKLSDLGEGYSFDKNDVSVYEKDGNTYAYTDLLYNNKMITTVSLFEYAEGQKTEDFIVDMISYSYLDDESVSEIIKVDDISGKNKKEDVLSKFGEPTNRETLDTGSEIITYEMNNNDNSYVEFWFTKDNIISTIMIKNI
;
A
#
# COMPACT_ATOMS: atom_id res chain seq x y z
N MET A 1 -28.21 -16.37 -7.24
CA MET A 1 -26.91 -16.55 -6.58
C MET A 1 -25.86 -16.35 -7.66
N LYS A 2 -25.25 -15.16 -7.75
CA LYS A 2 -24.19 -14.85 -8.73
C LYS A 2 -22.87 -14.97 -7.99
N ILE A 3 -22.12 -15.99 -8.35
CA ILE A 3 -20.74 -16.19 -7.85
C ILE A 3 -19.90 -15.09 -8.50
N ARG A 4 -19.47 -14.09 -7.72
CA ARG A 4 -18.46 -13.13 -8.16
C ARG A 4 -17.09 -13.75 -7.89
N THR A 5 -16.42 -14.15 -8.95
CA THR A 5 -15.03 -14.60 -8.85
C THR A 5 -14.16 -13.38 -8.68
N ILE A 6 -13.69 -13.14 -7.46
CA ILE A 6 -12.65 -12.13 -7.19
C ILE A 6 -11.33 -12.77 -7.64
N ILE A 7 -10.82 -12.32 -8.78
CA ILE A 7 -9.48 -12.69 -9.24
C ILE A 7 -8.50 -11.78 -8.50
N ILE A 8 -8.03 -12.21 -7.35
CA ILE A 8 -6.89 -11.59 -6.67
C ILE A 8 -5.65 -12.14 -7.39
N THR A 9 -5.15 -11.40 -8.36
CA THR A 9 -3.87 -11.73 -8.99
C THR A 9 -2.76 -11.29 -8.04
N ALA A 10 -2.30 -12.21 -7.20
CA ALA A 10 -1.11 -11.98 -6.39
C ALA A 10 0.11 -11.98 -7.33
N VAL A 11 0.64 -10.81 -7.65
CA VAL A 11 1.89 -10.68 -8.38
C VAL A 11 3.03 -10.89 -7.40
N LEU A 12 3.71 -12.04 -7.55
CA LEU A 12 4.95 -12.33 -6.85
C LEU A 12 6.09 -11.59 -7.56
N THR A 13 6.61 -10.52 -6.97
CA THR A 13 7.92 -9.99 -7.37
C THR A 13 9.01 -10.80 -6.69
N LEU A 14 9.65 -11.68 -7.46
CA LEU A 14 10.84 -12.41 -7.04
C LEU A 14 12.07 -11.56 -7.38
N SER A 15 12.58 -10.80 -6.44
CA SER A 15 13.82 -10.03 -6.60
C SER A 15 15.02 -10.99 -6.52
N MET A 16 15.57 -11.40 -7.66
CA MET A 16 16.86 -12.09 -7.71
C MET A 16 17.99 -11.09 -7.61
N VAL A 17 18.62 -11.00 -6.45
CA VAL A 17 19.91 -10.32 -6.29
C VAL A 17 20.99 -11.25 -6.82
N ALA A 18 21.50 -10.96 -8.02
CA ALA A 18 22.69 -11.61 -8.56
C ALA A 18 23.93 -10.93 -7.99
N GLY A 19 24.55 -11.54 -6.98
CA GLY A 19 25.85 -11.13 -6.48
C GLY A 19 26.96 -11.46 -7.48
N LEU A 20 27.65 -10.46 -7.98
CA LEU A 20 28.89 -10.60 -8.72
C LEU A 20 30.07 -10.37 -7.77
N ALA A 21 30.71 -11.46 -7.36
CA ALA A 21 32.01 -11.43 -6.73
C ALA A 21 33.09 -11.29 -7.83
N GLY A 22 33.83 -10.20 -7.78
CA GLY A 22 35.02 -9.97 -8.63
C GLY A 22 36.23 -9.69 -7.76
N CYS A 23 37.06 -10.72 -7.54
CA CYS A 23 38.43 -10.57 -7.04
C CYS A 23 39.36 -10.23 -8.19
N ALA A 24 40.20 -9.21 -8.00
CA ALA A 24 41.54 -9.20 -8.64
C ALA A 24 42.46 -8.29 -7.83
N GLY A 25 43.58 -8.88 -7.41
CA GLY A 25 44.61 -8.27 -6.61
C GLY A 25 45.58 -7.42 -7.43
N GLY A 26 46.38 -6.62 -6.73
CA GLY A 26 47.47 -5.83 -7.28
C GLY A 26 48.25 -5.14 -6.17
N ASN A 27 49.42 -5.67 -5.91
CA ASN A 27 50.42 -5.24 -4.94
C ASN A 27 51.11 -3.95 -5.39
N GLY A 28 51.42 -3.02 -4.48
CA GLY A 28 52.25 -1.87 -4.78
C GLY A 28 52.51 -0.98 -3.55
N SER A 29 53.70 -1.06 -3.04
CA SER A 29 54.29 -0.48 -1.86
C SER A 29 54.68 1.00 -2.04
N VAL A 30 54.79 1.70 -0.90
CA VAL A 30 55.76 2.75 -0.46
C VAL A 30 55.24 4.17 -0.27
N SER A 31 55.36 4.54 1.03
CA SER A 31 55.87 5.77 1.70
C SER A 31 55.16 7.10 1.66
N ASP A 32 54.90 7.49 2.85
CA ASP A 32 55.20 8.72 3.62
C ASP A 32 54.32 9.98 3.55
N THR A 33 54.01 10.34 4.75
CA THR A 33 53.98 11.67 5.42
C THR A 33 52.70 12.50 5.43
N SER A 34 52.10 12.46 6.64
CA SER A 34 51.48 13.56 7.41
C SER A 34 50.51 14.52 6.73
N SER A 35 49.28 14.43 7.12
CA SER A 35 48.57 15.50 7.84
C SER A 35 47.18 14.99 8.30
N VAL A 36 46.96 15.12 9.59
CA VAL A 36 45.71 14.84 10.29
C VAL A 36 44.67 15.87 9.82
N SER A 37 43.68 15.40 9.07
CA SER A 37 42.37 16.07 9.00
C SER A 37 41.34 15.00 9.29
N GLN A 38 40.74 15.10 10.46
CA GLN A 38 39.57 14.33 10.84
C GLN A 38 38.46 14.67 9.82
N VAL A 39 38.27 13.80 8.87
CA VAL A 39 37.01 13.71 8.12
C VAL A 39 36.18 12.69 8.86
N SER A 40 35.22 13.19 9.60
CA SER A 40 34.10 12.41 10.11
C SER A 40 33.48 11.72 8.90
N GLN A 41 33.70 10.42 8.76
CA GLN A 41 32.90 9.59 7.88
C GLN A 41 31.52 9.46 8.54
N GLU A 42 30.63 10.37 8.17
CA GLU A 42 29.19 10.07 8.20
C GLU A 42 28.95 8.97 7.17
N ASN A 43 28.90 7.74 7.61
CA ASN A 43 28.22 6.68 6.90
C ASN A 43 26.72 6.96 6.99
N GLY A 44 26.27 8.00 6.31
CA GLY A 44 24.88 8.20 6.00
C GLY A 44 24.50 7.23 4.89
N SER A 45 23.89 6.10 5.21
CA SER A 45 23.00 5.46 4.27
C SER A 45 21.87 6.47 4.04
N GLY A 46 21.93 7.16 2.91
CA GLY A 46 20.96 8.20 2.55
C GLY A 46 19.63 7.56 2.17
N TYR A 47 18.91 7.04 3.13
CA TYR A 47 17.47 6.86 3.04
C TYR A 47 16.88 8.22 3.41
N SER A 48 16.28 8.91 2.43
CA SER A 48 15.71 10.22 2.67
C SER A 48 14.46 10.08 3.54
N ASP A 49 14.42 10.73 4.70
CA ASP A 49 13.23 10.91 5.55
C ASP A 49 12.05 11.51 4.78
N ASP A 50 12.29 12.10 3.62
CA ASP A 50 11.28 12.73 2.75
C ASP A 50 10.23 11.74 2.25
N ASN A 51 10.61 10.50 1.97
CA ASN A 51 9.68 9.50 1.44
C ASN A 51 8.71 8.99 2.51
N ASP A 52 9.22 8.65 3.68
CA ASP A 52 8.41 8.21 4.81
C ASP A 52 7.46 9.35 5.25
N THR A 53 7.95 10.59 5.28
CA THR A 53 7.13 11.77 5.57
C THR A 53 6.01 11.94 4.55
N LYS A 54 6.28 11.72 3.25
CA LYS A 54 5.27 11.79 2.19
C LYS A 54 4.17 10.75 2.41
N VAL A 55 4.55 9.49 2.65
CA VAL A 55 3.59 8.40 2.88
C VAL A 55 2.73 8.68 4.11
N LEU A 56 3.31 9.11 5.23
CA LEU A 56 2.58 9.49 6.42
C LEU A 56 1.58 10.63 6.14
N GLN A 57 1.97 11.65 5.38
CA GLN A 57 1.07 12.73 4.98
C GLN A 57 -0.08 12.25 4.09
N MET A 58 0.15 11.23 3.26
CA MET A 58 -0.91 10.61 2.46
C MET A 58 -1.87 9.83 3.35
N LEU A 59 -1.34 9.02 4.29
CA LEU A 59 -2.13 8.22 5.23
C LEU A 59 -3.00 9.09 6.15
N ASP A 60 -2.51 10.24 6.60
CA ASP A 60 -3.24 11.20 7.43
C ASP A 60 -4.43 11.87 6.70
N LYS A 61 -4.44 11.82 5.39
CA LYS A 61 -5.48 12.45 4.55
C LYS A 61 -6.45 11.47 3.92
N VAL A 62 -6.45 10.24 4.40
CA VAL A 62 -7.38 9.21 3.90
C VAL A 62 -8.79 9.51 4.38
N THR A 63 -9.74 9.43 3.45
CA THR A 63 -11.17 9.43 3.78
C THR A 63 -11.86 8.20 3.21
N LEU A 64 -12.80 7.66 3.97
CA LEU A 64 -13.66 6.56 3.58
C LEU A 64 -15.12 7.00 3.68
N ASN A 65 -15.84 6.95 2.57
CA ASN A 65 -17.23 7.40 2.48
C ASN A 65 -17.42 8.83 3.04
N GLY A 66 -16.45 9.71 2.72
CA GLY A 66 -16.44 11.11 3.14
C GLY A 66 -16.03 11.38 4.60
N LYS A 67 -15.66 10.35 5.36
CA LYS A 67 -15.16 10.49 6.74
C LYS A 67 -13.65 10.27 6.78
N PRO A 68 -12.88 11.08 7.51
CA PRO A 68 -11.48 10.81 7.78
C PRO A 68 -11.32 9.47 8.50
N VAL A 69 -10.34 8.68 8.09
CA VAL A 69 -9.98 7.40 8.73
C VAL A 69 -8.48 7.32 8.90
N VAL A 70 -8.04 6.71 9.99
CA VAL A 70 -6.63 6.44 10.28
C VAL A 70 -6.49 4.92 10.44
N LEU A 71 -5.68 4.30 9.59
CA LEU A 71 -5.34 2.88 9.68
C LEU A 71 -4.22 2.68 10.70
N PRO A 72 -4.25 1.60 11.49
CA PRO A 72 -5.33 0.62 11.59
C PRO A 72 -6.51 1.15 12.42
N PHE A 73 -7.74 0.66 12.14
CA PHE A 73 -8.94 1.08 12.86
C PHE A 73 -9.85 -0.09 13.22
N LYS A 74 -10.77 0.13 14.17
CA LYS A 74 -11.88 -0.77 14.49
C LYS A 74 -13.19 -0.26 13.90
N LEU A 75 -14.17 -1.15 13.77
CA LEU A 75 -15.50 -0.78 13.28
C LEU A 75 -16.14 0.35 14.08
N SER A 76 -15.91 0.37 15.42
CA SER A 76 -16.38 1.42 16.33
C SER A 76 -15.93 2.82 15.95
N ASP A 77 -14.78 2.94 15.31
CA ASP A 77 -14.16 4.23 14.96
C ASP A 77 -14.87 4.89 13.78
N LEU A 78 -15.56 4.08 12.96
CA LEU A 78 -16.32 4.56 11.81
C LEU A 78 -17.70 5.13 12.22
N GLY A 79 -18.25 4.74 13.38
CA GLY A 79 -19.56 5.16 13.88
C GLY A 79 -20.73 4.33 13.34
N GLU A 80 -21.94 4.87 13.44
CA GLU A 80 -23.17 4.15 13.09
C GLU A 80 -23.29 3.85 11.58
N GLY A 81 -24.00 2.77 11.27
CA GLY A 81 -24.32 2.35 9.90
C GLY A 81 -23.25 1.46 9.26
N TYR A 82 -22.07 1.34 9.86
CA TYR A 82 -21.01 0.45 9.36
C TYR A 82 -21.13 -0.96 9.96
N SER A 83 -20.81 -1.97 9.14
CA SER A 83 -20.76 -3.37 9.54
C SER A 83 -19.79 -4.14 8.62
N PHE A 84 -19.29 -5.28 9.10
CA PHE A 84 -18.58 -6.23 8.22
C PHE A 84 -19.57 -7.28 7.68
N ASP A 85 -19.28 -7.81 6.48
CA ASP A 85 -19.98 -8.99 6.00
C ASP A 85 -19.46 -10.24 6.71
N LYS A 86 -20.19 -10.69 7.73
CA LYS A 86 -19.81 -11.83 8.56
C LYS A 86 -19.79 -13.15 7.80
N ASN A 87 -20.49 -13.23 6.65
CA ASN A 87 -20.64 -14.44 5.87
C ASN A 87 -19.58 -14.56 4.76
N ASP A 88 -18.79 -13.52 4.57
CA ASP A 88 -17.78 -13.44 3.51
C ASP A 88 -16.40 -13.05 4.07
N VAL A 89 -15.92 -13.79 5.07
CA VAL A 89 -14.54 -13.67 5.52
C VAL A 89 -13.72 -14.71 4.78
N SER A 90 -12.88 -14.26 3.87
CA SER A 90 -11.94 -15.10 3.14
C SER A 90 -10.60 -15.14 3.88
N VAL A 91 -10.15 -16.33 4.24
CA VAL A 91 -8.89 -16.55 4.97
C VAL A 91 -7.93 -17.34 4.09
N TYR A 92 -6.68 -16.92 4.02
CA TYR A 92 -5.61 -17.69 3.40
C TYR A 92 -4.30 -17.55 4.17
N GLU A 93 -3.46 -18.55 4.07
CA GLU A 93 -2.12 -18.56 4.67
C GLU A 93 -1.06 -18.38 3.59
N LYS A 94 -0.08 -17.54 3.86
CA LYS A 94 1.08 -17.33 3.01
C LYS A 94 2.29 -17.02 3.87
N ASP A 95 3.39 -17.71 3.63
CA ASP A 95 4.68 -17.51 4.29
C ASP A 95 4.60 -17.55 5.84
N GLY A 96 3.69 -18.38 6.36
CA GLY A 96 3.43 -18.53 7.81
C GLY A 96 2.56 -17.44 8.42
N ASN A 97 2.03 -16.52 7.62
CA ASN A 97 1.09 -15.49 8.06
C ASN A 97 -0.33 -15.81 7.59
N THR A 98 -1.29 -15.54 8.46
CA THR A 98 -2.73 -15.62 8.15
C THR A 98 -3.23 -14.28 7.68
N TYR A 99 -3.86 -14.25 6.51
CA TYR A 99 -4.48 -13.07 5.93
C TYR A 99 -5.99 -13.30 5.88
N ALA A 100 -6.75 -12.35 6.33
CA ALA A 100 -8.20 -12.39 6.28
C ALA A 100 -8.75 -11.14 5.59
N TYR A 101 -9.74 -11.33 4.73
CA TYR A 101 -10.41 -10.25 4.00
C TYR A 101 -11.90 -10.37 4.18
N THR A 102 -12.57 -9.23 4.25
CA THR A 102 -14.03 -9.16 4.28
C THR A 102 -14.48 -7.86 3.64
N ASP A 103 -15.77 -7.76 3.34
CA ASP A 103 -16.37 -6.53 2.88
C ASP A 103 -16.82 -5.65 4.05
N LEU A 104 -16.47 -4.38 3.98
CA LEU A 104 -17.01 -3.33 4.83
C LEU A 104 -18.28 -2.78 4.18
N LEU A 105 -19.35 -2.77 4.94
CA LEU A 105 -20.68 -2.33 4.51
C LEU A 105 -21.03 -1.01 5.19
N TYR A 106 -21.74 -0.15 4.47
CA TYR A 106 -22.45 1.02 5.03
C TYR A 106 -23.93 0.95 4.66
N ASN A 107 -24.80 0.93 5.67
CA ASN A 107 -26.24 0.71 5.49
C ASN A 107 -26.55 -0.54 4.64
N ASN A 108 -25.87 -1.65 4.93
CA ASN A 108 -25.97 -2.94 4.23
C ASN A 108 -25.55 -2.91 2.74
N LYS A 109 -24.83 -1.88 2.31
CA LYS A 109 -24.21 -1.83 0.98
C LYS A 109 -22.70 -1.93 1.12
N MET A 110 -22.07 -2.79 0.32
CA MET A 110 -20.62 -2.90 0.24
C MET A 110 -20.03 -1.56 -0.21
N ILE A 111 -19.04 -1.08 0.51
CA ILE A 111 -18.33 0.17 0.20
C ILE A 111 -16.84 -0.05 -0.05
N THR A 112 -16.24 -1.07 0.52
CA THR A 112 -14.82 -1.41 0.27
C THR A 112 -14.53 -2.81 0.78
N THR A 113 -13.50 -3.45 0.22
CA THR A 113 -12.88 -4.64 0.81
C THR A 113 -11.83 -4.21 1.81
N VAL A 114 -11.71 -4.91 2.92
CA VAL A 114 -10.74 -4.65 3.98
C VAL A 114 -9.93 -5.90 4.30
N SER A 115 -8.66 -5.70 4.70
CA SER A 115 -7.85 -6.73 5.34
C SER A 115 -7.96 -6.61 6.86
N LEU A 116 -7.91 -7.75 7.54
CA LEU A 116 -8.00 -7.84 9.00
C LEU A 116 -6.64 -8.23 9.57
N PHE A 117 -6.09 -7.36 10.40
CA PHE A 117 -4.81 -7.58 11.09
C PHE A 117 -4.97 -8.60 12.22
N GLU A 118 -4.04 -9.55 12.32
CA GLU A 118 -4.01 -10.58 13.36
C GLU A 118 -5.35 -11.33 13.53
N TYR A 119 -6.03 -11.61 12.42
CA TYR A 119 -7.30 -12.33 12.45
C TYR A 119 -7.14 -13.73 13.03
N ALA A 120 -8.05 -14.10 13.95
CA ALA A 120 -8.17 -15.45 14.49
C ALA A 120 -9.56 -16.03 14.20
N GLU A 121 -9.60 -17.32 13.84
CA GLU A 121 -10.86 -18.01 13.60
C GLU A 121 -11.77 -17.94 14.83
N GLY A 122 -13.04 -17.58 14.62
CA GLY A 122 -14.01 -17.38 15.70
C GLY A 122 -13.93 -16.05 16.42
N GLN A 123 -13.03 -15.16 16.01
CA GLN A 123 -12.97 -13.79 16.51
C GLN A 123 -14.28 -13.05 16.24
N LYS A 124 -14.70 -12.23 17.20
CA LYS A 124 -15.90 -11.41 17.04
C LYS A 124 -15.61 -10.22 16.14
N THR A 125 -16.62 -9.84 15.35
CA THR A 125 -16.46 -8.71 14.40
C THR A 125 -16.16 -7.38 15.06
N GLU A 126 -16.59 -7.15 16.31
CA GLU A 126 -16.25 -5.97 17.12
C GLU A 126 -14.77 -5.88 17.48
N ASP A 127 -14.05 -7.02 17.45
CA ASP A 127 -12.63 -7.09 17.75
C ASP A 127 -11.74 -7.03 16.50
N PHE A 128 -12.33 -6.99 15.30
CA PHE A 128 -11.58 -6.88 14.06
C PHE A 128 -10.82 -5.56 13.99
N ILE A 129 -9.56 -5.66 13.63
CA ILE A 129 -8.68 -4.51 13.36
C ILE A 129 -8.43 -4.47 11.86
N VAL A 130 -8.82 -3.39 11.22
CA VAL A 130 -8.61 -3.18 9.78
C VAL A 130 -7.27 -2.51 9.59
N ASP A 131 -6.38 -3.14 8.83
CA ASP A 131 -5.05 -2.61 8.49
C ASP A 131 -4.95 -2.17 7.01
N MET A 132 -5.90 -2.59 6.17
CA MET A 132 -5.94 -2.22 4.77
C MET A 132 -7.37 -1.98 4.30
N ILE A 133 -7.54 -0.98 3.45
CA ILE A 133 -8.75 -0.74 2.67
C ILE A 133 -8.41 -0.76 1.19
N SER A 134 -9.28 -1.36 0.36
CA SER A 134 -9.10 -1.41 -1.09
C SER A 134 -10.43 -1.35 -1.81
N TYR A 135 -10.53 -0.49 -2.82
CA TYR A 135 -11.72 -0.40 -3.66
C TYR A 135 -11.37 -0.37 -5.14
N SER A 136 -12.05 -1.22 -5.91
CA SER A 136 -11.98 -1.23 -7.37
C SER A 136 -13.15 -0.45 -7.96
N TYR A 137 -12.86 0.54 -8.79
CA TYR A 137 -13.83 1.43 -9.44
C TYR A 137 -14.30 0.93 -10.80
N LEU A 138 -13.80 -0.21 -11.26
CA LEU A 138 -14.11 -0.76 -12.59
C LEU A 138 -15.58 -1.17 -12.75
N ASP A 139 -16.23 -1.54 -11.65
CA ASP A 139 -17.59 -2.08 -11.66
C ASP A 139 -18.67 -1.02 -11.43
N ASP A 140 -18.33 0.13 -10.83
CA ASP A 140 -19.31 1.18 -10.51
C ASP A 140 -18.66 2.56 -10.39
N GLU A 141 -18.72 3.36 -11.44
CA GLU A 141 -18.22 4.73 -11.46
C GLU A 141 -18.98 5.68 -10.52
N SER A 142 -20.22 5.33 -10.09
CA SER A 142 -21.03 6.16 -9.22
C SER A 142 -20.46 6.29 -7.80
N VAL A 143 -19.58 5.38 -7.42
CA VAL A 143 -18.93 5.30 -6.10
C VAL A 143 -17.45 5.74 -6.14
N SER A 144 -17.05 6.43 -7.19
CA SER A 144 -15.65 6.84 -7.42
C SER A 144 -15.02 7.68 -6.30
N GLU A 145 -15.81 8.18 -5.35
CA GLU A 145 -15.35 9.00 -4.22
C GLU A 145 -15.40 8.27 -2.87
N ILE A 146 -15.60 6.95 -2.86
CA ILE A 146 -15.67 6.17 -1.61
C ILE A 146 -14.35 6.22 -0.84
N ILE A 147 -13.22 5.99 -1.53
CA ILE A 147 -11.89 6.17 -0.96
C ILE A 147 -11.26 7.40 -1.60
N LYS A 148 -10.71 8.29 -0.77
CA LYS A 148 -9.85 9.39 -1.23
C LYS A 148 -8.57 9.42 -0.40
N VAL A 149 -7.51 9.83 -1.07
CA VAL A 149 -6.25 10.23 -0.44
C VAL A 149 -6.05 11.70 -0.77
N ASP A 150 -6.27 12.57 0.21
CA ASP A 150 -6.42 14.02 -0.03
C ASP A 150 -7.58 14.29 -1.02
N ASP A 151 -7.32 14.88 -2.18
CA ASP A 151 -8.33 15.13 -3.23
C ASP A 151 -8.37 14.02 -4.29
N ILE A 152 -7.45 13.06 -4.25
CA ILE A 152 -7.35 11.99 -5.24
C ILE A 152 -8.36 10.88 -4.95
N SER A 153 -9.12 10.52 -5.95
CA SER A 153 -10.20 9.50 -5.92
C SER A 153 -10.23 8.71 -7.24
N GLY A 154 -11.15 7.78 -7.38
CA GLY A 154 -11.37 7.02 -8.62
C GLY A 154 -11.73 7.83 -9.86
N LYS A 155 -11.93 9.15 -9.74
CA LYS A 155 -12.16 10.06 -10.88
C LYS A 155 -10.88 10.62 -11.49
N ASN A 156 -9.78 10.51 -10.79
CA ASN A 156 -8.52 11.13 -11.16
C ASN A 156 -7.70 10.26 -12.11
N LYS A 157 -6.79 10.92 -12.80
CA LYS A 157 -5.82 10.29 -13.69
C LYS A 157 -4.45 10.18 -13.03
N LYS A 158 -3.58 9.40 -13.66
CA LYS A 158 -2.21 9.23 -13.21
C LYS A 158 -1.46 10.57 -13.09
N GLU A 159 -1.70 11.49 -14.02
CA GLU A 159 -1.08 12.80 -14.01
C GLU A 159 -1.47 13.62 -12.78
N ASP A 160 -2.71 13.49 -12.30
CA ASP A 160 -3.18 14.17 -11.08
C ASP A 160 -2.45 13.62 -9.85
N VAL A 161 -2.29 12.29 -9.77
CA VAL A 161 -1.56 11.62 -8.68
C VAL A 161 -0.11 12.06 -8.65
N LEU A 162 0.58 12.01 -9.81
CA LEU A 162 1.99 12.42 -9.91
C LEU A 162 2.18 13.91 -9.64
N SER A 163 1.26 14.76 -10.10
CA SER A 163 1.30 16.20 -9.81
C SER A 163 1.11 16.50 -8.34
N LYS A 164 0.29 15.72 -7.64
CA LYS A 164 -0.03 15.93 -6.23
C LYS A 164 1.04 15.38 -5.30
N PHE A 165 1.51 14.15 -5.55
CA PHE A 165 2.37 13.41 -4.64
C PHE A 165 3.81 13.25 -5.15
N GLY A 166 4.10 13.69 -6.40
CA GLY A 166 5.42 13.53 -7.01
C GLY A 166 5.72 12.10 -7.43
N GLU A 167 7.01 11.78 -7.57
CA GLU A 167 7.43 10.44 -7.99
C GLU A 167 7.11 9.39 -6.93
N PRO A 168 6.55 8.23 -7.34
CA PRO A 168 6.31 7.09 -6.45
C PRO A 168 7.61 6.36 -6.13
N THR A 169 7.57 5.51 -5.10
CA THR A 169 8.69 4.62 -4.72
C THR A 169 8.84 3.46 -5.68
N ASN A 170 7.72 2.97 -6.22
CA ASN A 170 7.72 1.86 -7.18
C ASN A 170 6.70 2.10 -8.30
N ARG A 171 6.99 1.51 -9.48
CA ARG A 171 6.11 1.46 -10.65
C ARG A 171 6.17 0.07 -11.27
N GLU A 172 5.01 -0.48 -11.58
CA GLU A 172 4.88 -1.75 -12.27
C GLU A 172 3.92 -1.60 -13.45
N THR A 173 4.30 -2.12 -14.61
CA THR A 173 3.41 -2.19 -15.78
C THR A 173 3.02 -3.65 -16.00
N LEU A 174 1.73 -3.92 -15.97
CA LEU A 174 1.17 -5.24 -16.19
C LEU A 174 1.08 -5.57 -17.69
N ASP A 175 1.05 -6.86 -18.02
CA ASP A 175 0.90 -7.34 -19.41
C ASP A 175 -0.37 -6.83 -20.11
N THR A 176 -1.38 -6.44 -19.33
CA THR A 176 -2.62 -5.82 -19.82
C THR A 176 -2.46 -4.38 -20.29
N GLY A 177 -1.29 -3.76 -20.05
CA GLY A 177 -1.03 -2.34 -20.27
C GLY A 177 -1.56 -1.44 -19.14
N SER A 178 -2.07 -2.03 -18.06
CA SER A 178 -2.39 -1.33 -16.82
C SER A 178 -1.10 -1.03 -16.05
N GLU A 179 -1.10 0.01 -15.22
CA GLU A 179 0.06 0.40 -14.41
C GLU A 179 -0.33 0.48 -12.94
N ILE A 180 0.61 0.10 -12.08
CA ILE A 180 0.52 0.25 -10.63
C ILE A 180 1.61 1.20 -10.20
N ILE A 181 1.28 2.20 -9.39
CA ILE A 181 2.25 3.04 -8.72
C ILE A 181 2.06 2.95 -7.21
N THR A 182 3.17 2.83 -6.49
CA THR A 182 3.18 2.62 -5.05
C THR A 182 4.01 3.70 -4.38
N TYR A 183 3.47 4.27 -3.32
CA TYR A 183 4.15 5.12 -2.36
C TYR A 183 4.26 4.31 -1.08
N GLU A 184 5.44 3.83 -0.75
CA GLU A 184 5.70 2.98 0.42
C GLU A 184 6.80 3.57 1.30
N MET A 185 6.76 3.28 2.60
CA MET A 185 7.79 3.69 3.54
C MET A 185 9.05 2.86 3.34
N ASN A 186 10.22 3.51 3.44
CA ASN A 186 11.51 2.84 3.20
C ASN A 186 11.83 1.73 4.21
N ASN A 187 11.35 1.88 5.45
CA ASN A 187 11.63 0.97 6.55
C ASN A 187 10.40 0.17 7.00
N ASN A 188 9.30 0.27 6.30
CA ASN A 188 8.06 -0.42 6.63
C ASN A 188 7.26 -0.70 5.35
N ASP A 189 7.51 -1.83 4.71
CA ASP A 189 6.81 -2.34 3.53
C ASP A 189 5.34 -2.74 3.79
N ASN A 190 4.88 -2.60 5.04
CA ASN A 190 3.48 -2.76 5.44
C ASN A 190 2.71 -1.43 5.53
N SER A 191 3.35 -0.29 5.20
CA SER A 191 2.69 1.01 5.18
C SER A 191 2.87 1.65 3.80
N TYR A 192 1.77 1.68 3.02
CA TYR A 192 1.79 2.16 1.65
C TYR A 192 0.44 2.70 1.18
N VAL A 193 0.50 3.49 0.12
CA VAL A 193 -0.63 3.90 -0.72
C VAL A 193 -0.35 3.49 -2.15
N GLU A 194 -1.27 2.76 -2.75
CA GLU A 194 -1.12 2.21 -4.09
C GLU A 194 -2.29 2.64 -4.98
N PHE A 195 -1.97 3.05 -6.20
CA PHE A 195 -2.94 3.42 -7.23
C PHE A 195 -2.74 2.54 -8.45
N TRP A 196 -3.80 1.87 -8.86
CA TRP A 196 -3.83 1.08 -10.10
C TRP A 196 -4.51 1.90 -11.17
N PHE A 197 -3.96 1.89 -12.37
CA PHE A 197 -4.48 2.63 -13.51
C PHE A 197 -4.86 1.68 -14.64
N THR A 198 -5.95 2.00 -15.32
CA THR A 198 -6.29 1.40 -16.61
C THR A 198 -5.24 1.82 -17.65
N LYS A 199 -5.24 1.15 -18.81
CA LYS A 199 -4.45 1.57 -20.00
C LYS A 199 -4.70 3.03 -20.43
N ASP A 200 -5.84 3.59 -20.06
CA ASP A 200 -6.22 4.98 -20.35
C ASP A 200 -5.79 5.95 -19.23
N ASN A 201 -4.94 5.50 -18.31
CA ASN A 201 -4.41 6.24 -17.17
C ASN A 201 -5.47 6.75 -16.18
N ILE A 202 -6.63 6.11 -16.10
CA ILE A 202 -7.68 6.41 -15.12
C ILE A 202 -7.50 5.47 -13.93
N ILE A 203 -7.66 5.98 -12.71
CA ILE A 203 -7.59 5.15 -11.50
C ILE A 203 -8.67 4.07 -11.55
N SER A 204 -8.24 2.82 -11.48
CA SER A 204 -9.11 1.64 -11.39
C SER A 204 -9.21 1.08 -9.98
N THR A 205 -8.18 1.26 -9.15
CA THR A 205 -8.16 0.80 -7.77
C THR A 205 -7.33 1.74 -6.92
N ILE A 206 -7.77 1.98 -5.70
CA ILE A 206 -6.96 2.58 -4.64
C ILE A 206 -6.84 1.54 -3.52
N MET A 207 -5.62 1.28 -3.08
CA MET A 207 -5.32 0.40 -1.95
C MET A 207 -4.45 1.16 -0.95
N ILE A 208 -4.80 1.07 0.34
CA ILE A 208 -4.12 1.76 1.42
C ILE A 208 -3.91 0.78 2.55
N LYS A 209 -2.68 0.62 2.97
CA LYS A 209 -2.29 -0.22 4.09
C LYS A 209 -1.44 0.56 5.08
N ASN A 210 -1.64 0.30 6.37
CA ASN A 210 -0.82 0.83 7.45
C ASN A 210 -0.85 -0.11 8.65
N ILE A 211 0.35 -0.54 9.10
CA ILE A 211 0.55 -1.37 10.30
C ILE A 211 1.67 -0.77 11.15
#